data_5d9f85aa1ca33dd0f3940352867d47b3
#
_entry.id   5d9f85aa1ca33dd0f3940352867d47b3
#
_cell.length_a   1.000
_cell.length_b   1.000
_cell.length_c   1.000
_cell.angle_alpha   90.00
_cell.angle_beta   90.00
_cell.angle_gamma   90.00
#
_symmetry.space_group_name_H-M   'P 1'
#
loop_
_entity.id
_entity.type
_entity.pdbx_description
1 polymer ?
#
loop_
_entity_poly.entity_id
_entity_poly.type
_entity_poly.pdbx_seq_one_letter_code
_entity_poly.pdbx_strand_id
1 'polypeptide(L)'
;MTASERDKMAAGEWYSCLDAELDALRLTAREAVHQHNTMSPAARGSMAPALRALFGAVADDVFIEAPFHCSYGINTSLGARVYLNAGCTILDSGRVTIGEGTMLGPSVQIYCAEHHKDAVLRGQASKSPAR
;
A
#
# COMPACT_ATOMS: atom_id res chain seq x y z
N MET A 1 17.38 19.08 -12.46
CA MET A 1 16.72 17.77 -12.71
C MET A 1 15.26 17.85 -12.31
N THR A 2 14.41 17.31 -13.17
CA THR A 2 12.96 17.24 -12.88
C THR A 2 12.71 16.08 -11.92
N ALA A 3 11.90 16.31 -10.88
CA ALA A 3 11.52 15.25 -9.96
C ALA A 3 10.71 14.18 -10.70
N SER A 4 10.93 12.91 -10.37
CA SER A 4 10.14 11.81 -10.89
C SER A 4 8.71 11.87 -10.35
N GLU A 5 7.78 11.20 -11.00
CA GLU A 5 6.41 11.09 -10.48
C GLU A 5 6.40 10.38 -9.12
N ARG A 6 7.29 9.43 -8.91
CA ARG A 6 7.47 8.77 -7.61
C ARG A 6 7.91 9.77 -6.54
N ASP A 7 8.87 10.63 -6.85
CA ASP A 7 9.34 11.64 -5.90
C ASP A 7 8.23 12.64 -5.56
N LYS A 8 7.45 13.07 -6.56
CA LYS A 8 6.30 13.96 -6.35
C LYS A 8 5.26 13.30 -5.45
N MET A 9 4.97 12.03 -5.68
CA MET A 9 4.03 11.26 -4.86
C MET A 9 4.50 11.21 -3.41
N ALA A 10 5.77 10.88 -3.18
CA ALA A 10 6.35 10.78 -1.84
C ALA A 10 6.39 12.13 -1.13
N ALA A 11 6.57 13.21 -1.87
CA ALA A 11 6.61 14.58 -1.32
C ALA A 11 5.22 15.18 -1.07
N GLY A 12 4.15 14.48 -1.43
CA GLY A 12 2.79 15.00 -1.26
C GLY A 12 2.37 15.99 -2.34
N GLU A 13 3.10 16.05 -3.45
CA GLU A 13 2.79 16.91 -4.59
C GLU A 13 1.83 16.22 -5.56
N TRP A 14 1.19 17.01 -6.43
CA TRP A 14 0.41 16.44 -7.51
C TRP A 14 1.32 15.64 -8.45
N TYR A 15 0.89 14.45 -8.84
CA TYR A 15 1.66 13.54 -9.69
C TYR A 15 0.73 12.81 -10.67
N SER A 16 1.33 12.25 -11.74
CA SER A 16 0.60 11.40 -12.66
C SER A 16 0.76 9.93 -12.24
N CYS A 17 -0.35 9.24 -12.03
CA CYS A 17 -0.34 7.81 -11.70
C CYS A 17 -0.09 6.92 -12.92
N LEU A 18 -0.01 7.50 -14.12
CA LEU A 18 0.24 6.75 -15.37
C LEU A 18 1.73 6.61 -15.68
N ASP A 19 2.61 6.99 -14.75
CA ASP A 19 4.05 6.88 -14.88
C ASP A 19 4.50 5.42 -14.91
N ALA A 20 5.49 5.10 -15.76
CA ALA A 20 5.98 3.73 -15.93
C ALA A 20 6.63 3.16 -14.67
N GLU A 21 7.38 3.97 -13.91
CA GLU A 21 8.00 3.54 -12.65
C GLU A 21 6.92 3.18 -11.63
N LEU A 22 5.90 4.03 -11.47
CA LEU A 22 4.80 3.77 -10.55
C LEU A 22 4.00 2.55 -10.97
N ASP A 23 3.81 2.36 -12.28
CA ASP A 23 3.10 1.20 -12.81
C ASP A 23 3.82 -0.10 -12.48
N ALA A 24 5.15 -0.13 -12.63
CA ALA A 24 5.97 -1.28 -12.28
C ALA A 24 5.92 -1.58 -10.76
N LEU A 25 5.94 -0.55 -9.92
CA LEU A 25 5.83 -0.71 -8.47
C LEU A 25 4.46 -1.29 -8.09
N ARG A 26 3.39 -0.84 -8.72
CA ARG A 26 2.05 -1.39 -8.48
C ARG A 26 1.95 -2.85 -8.91
N LEU A 27 2.58 -3.23 -10.02
CA LEU A 27 2.59 -4.62 -10.47
C LEU A 27 3.29 -5.52 -9.44
N THR A 28 4.44 -5.09 -8.94
CA THR A 28 5.15 -5.83 -7.89
C THR A 28 4.28 -6.01 -6.65
N ALA A 29 3.56 -4.96 -6.25
CA ALA A 29 2.64 -5.05 -5.12
C ALA A 29 1.48 -6.02 -5.39
N ARG A 30 0.90 -5.99 -6.59
CA ARG A 30 -0.19 -6.90 -6.97
C ARG A 30 0.25 -8.35 -6.92
N GLU A 31 1.46 -8.65 -7.37
CA GLU A 31 1.99 -10.01 -7.31
C GLU A 31 2.21 -10.48 -5.89
N ALA A 32 2.74 -9.63 -5.01
CA ALA A 32 2.92 -9.95 -3.60
C ALA A 32 1.58 -10.19 -2.89
N VAL A 33 0.61 -9.34 -3.17
CA VAL A 33 -0.76 -9.46 -2.64
C VAL A 33 -1.42 -10.75 -3.16
N HIS A 34 -1.23 -11.07 -4.43
CA HIS A 34 -1.77 -12.29 -5.02
C HIS A 34 -1.21 -13.54 -4.31
N GLN A 35 0.09 -13.58 -4.07
CA GLN A 35 0.68 -14.70 -3.32
C GLN A 35 0.05 -14.82 -1.93
N HIS A 36 -0.03 -13.71 -1.19
CA HIS A 36 -0.59 -13.68 0.16
C HIS A 36 -2.03 -14.20 0.18
N ASN A 37 -2.84 -13.77 -0.79
CA ASN A 37 -4.27 -14.08 -0.83
C ASN A 37 -4.59 -15.47 -1.35
N THR A 38 -3.66 -16.12 -2.05
CA THR A 38 -3.89 -17.43 -2.66
C THR A 38 -3.13 -18.58 -2.00
N MET A 39 -2.17 -18.30 -1.13
CA MET A 39 -1.49 -19.35 -0.37
C MET A 39 -2.44 -20.02 0.60
N SER A 40 -2.24 -21.32 0.81
CA SER A 40 -2.91 -22.05 1.89
C SER A 40 -2.61 -21.35 3.23
N PRO A 41 -3.61 -21.16 4.10
CA PRO A 41 -3.37 -20.51 5.40
C PRO A 41 -2.26 -21.15 6.23
N ALA A 42 -2.14 -22.46 6.21
CA ALA A 42 -1.10 -23.17 6.95
C ALA A 42 0.30 -22.88 6.41
N ALA A 43 0.43 -22.79 5.08
CA ALA A 43 1.71 -22.48 4.43
C ALA A 43 2.07 -20.99 4.54
N ARG A 44 1.06 -20.11 4.46
CA ARG A 44 1.25 -18.66 4.54
C ARG A 44 1.68 -18.21 5.93
N GLY A 45 1.08 -18.79 6.97
CA GLY A 45 1.27 -18.33 8.33
C GLY A 45 0.76 -16.90 8.52
N SER A 46 1.53 -16.07 9.21
CA SER A 46 1.15 -14.68 9.52
C SER A 46 1.19 -13.77 8.30
N MET A 47 2.03 -14.07 7.32
CA MET A 47 2.19 -13.23 6.13
C MET A 47 2.99 -13.98 5.08
N ALA A 48 2.57 -13.86 3.81
CA ALA A 48 3.31 -14.43 2.68
C ALA A 48 4.70 -13.78 2.55
N PRO A 49 5.72 -14.55 2.15
CA PRO A 49 7.08 -14.00 2.04
C PRO A 49 7.22 -12.82 1.12
N ALA A 50 6.53 -12.83 -0.04
CA ALA A 50 6.60 -11.72 -0.98
C ALA A 50 5.98 -10.44 -0.39
N LEU A 51 4.90 -10.56 0.38
CA LEU A 51 4.27 -9.40 1.01
C LEU A 51 5.19 -8.84 2.12
N ARG A 52 5.82 -9.70 2.90
CA ARG A 52 6.78 -9.28 3.93
C ARG A 52 7.95 -8.51 3.33
N ALA A 53 8.46 -9.00 2.19
CA ALA A 53 9.57 -8.35 1.49
C ALA A 53 9.17 -7.02 0.84
N LEU A 54 7.89 -6.84 0.55
CA LEU A 54 7.37 -5.65 -0.13
C LEU A 54 7.32 -4.42 0.78
N PHE A 55 6.89 -4.59 2.03
CA PHE A 55 6.69 -3.46 2.94
C PHE A 55 7.98 -2.68 3.19
N GLY A 56 7.85 -1.36 3.39
CA GLY A 56 8.98 -0.49 3.73
C GLY A 56 9.64 -0.91 5.03
N ALA A 57 8.84 -1.24 6.04
CA ALA A 57 9.30 -1.85 7.28
C ALA A 57 8.16 -2.69 7.85
N VAL A 58 8.50 -3.84 8.43
CA VAL A 58 7.51 -4.73 9.05
C VAL A 58 8.18 -5.52 10.17
N ALA A 59 7.58 -5.48 11.37
CA ALA A 59 8.06 -6.24 12.51
C ALA A 59 7.75 -7.74 12.33
N ASP A 60 8.52 -8.59 13.00
CA ASP A 60 8.44 -10.05 12.83
C ASP A 60 7.08 -10.64 13.24
N ASP A 61 6.41 -10.01 14.19
CA ASP A 61 5.18 -10.52 14.79
C ASP A 61 3.91 -9.86 14.23
N VAL A 62 4.00 -9.23 13.07
CA VAL A 62 2.84 -8.69 12.36
C VAL A 62 2.05 -9.82 11.73
N PHE A 63 0.73 -9.78 11.87
CA PHE A 63 -0.18 -10.75 11.26
C PHE A 63 -1.17 -10.04 10.33
N ILE A 64 -1.27 -10.50 9.10
CA ILE A 64 -2.21 -9.97 8.12
C ILE A 64 -3.10 -11.10 7.61
N GLU A 65 -4.40 -10.98 7.86
CA GLU A 65 -5.38 -11.92 7.30
C GLU A 65 -5.52 -11.72 5.79
N ALA A 66 -6.04 -12.70 5.11
CA ALA A 66 -6.40 -12.62 3.71
C ALA A 66 -7.94 -12.48 3.57
N PRO A 67 -8.44 -11.79 2.54
CA PRO A 67 -7.66 -11.07 1.54
C PRO A 67 -7.13 -9.73 2.05
N PHE A 68 -6.01 -9.30 1.50
CA PHE A 68 -5.40 -8.00 1.77
C PHE A 68 -5.09 -7.31 0.44
N HIS A 69 -5.14 -5.99 0.42
CA HIS A 69 -4.77 -5.20 -0.75
C HIS A 69 -3.97 -3.97 -0.36
N CYS A 70 -2.95 -3.63 -1.15
CA CYS A 70 -2.25 -2.36 -1.04
C CYS A 70 -1.88 -1.86 -2.44
N SER A 71 -1.63 -0.55 -2.56
CA SER A 71 -1.23 0.02 -3.85
C SER A 71 0.24 -0.24 -4.15
N TYR A 72 1.12 0.02 -3.20
CA TYR A 72 2.58 -0.07 -3.36
C TYR A 72 3.24 -0.97 -2.32
N GLY A 73 2.77 -0.94 -1.08
CA GLY A 73 3.37 -1.65 0.05
C GLY A 73 4.67 -1.00 0.54
N ILE A 74 5.53 -0.56 -0.35
CA ILE A 74 6.83 0.04 -0.01
C ILE A 74 6.72 1.30 0.85
N ASN A 75 5.58 1.98 0.81
CA ASN A 75 5.33 3.20 1.59
C ASN A 75 4.68 2.90 2.94
N THR A 76 4.44 1.64 3.25
CA THR A 76 3.79 1.22 4.48
C THR A 76 4.80 0.62 5.45
N SER A 77 4.73 1.05 6.71
CA SER A 77 5.53 0.51 7.81
C SER A 77 4.59 -0.01 8.90
N LEU A 78 4.82 -1.23 9.34
CA LEU A 78 3.98 -1.91 10.34
C LEU A 78 4.81 -2.23 11.58
N GLY A 79 4.41 -1.69 12.72
CA GLY A 79 5.10 -1.88 13.99
C GLY A 79 4.82 -3.24 14.62
N ALA A 80 5.47 -3.51 15.75
CA ALA A 80 5.33 -4.77 16.48
C ALA A 80 3.87 -5.04 16.87
N ARG A 81 3.46 -6.29 16.78
CA ARG A 81 2.14 -6.76 17.18
C ARG A 81 0.98 -6.08 16.46
N VAL A 82 1.22 -5.56 15.25
CA VAL A 82 0.14 -5.07 14.39
C VAL A 82 -0.63 -6.26 13.83
N TYR A 83 -1.95 -6.16 13.88
CA TYR A 83 -2.86 -7.16 13.32
C TYR A 83 -3.83 -6.50 12.35
N LEU A 84 -3.88 -7.00 11.13
CA LEU A 84 -4.84 -6.54 10.11
C LEU A 84 -5.82 -7.67 9.82
N ASN A 85 -7.10 -7.43 10.10
CA ASN A 85 -8.14 -8.42 9.84
C ASN A 85 -8.43 -8.51 8.33
N ALA A 86 -9.24 -9.51 7.94
CA ALA A 86 -9.54 -9.79 6.54
C ALA A 86 -10.22 -8.61 5.83
N GLY A 87 -9.83 -8.38 4.59
CA GLY A 87 -10.44 -7.36 3.75
C GLY A 87 -9.86 -5.97 3.92
N CYS A 88 -8.77 -5.81 4.69
CA CYS A 88 -8.13 -4.51 4.84
C CYS A 88 -7.48 -4.06 3.54
N THR A 89 -7.53 -2.75 3.27
CA THR A 89 -6.96 -2.11 2.09
C THR A 89 -6.15 -0.90 2.51
N ILE A 90 -4.91 -0.81 2.03
CA ILE A 90 -4.04 0.35 2.27
C ILE A 90 -3.61 0.91 0.91
N LEU A 91 -4.17 2.05 0.54
CA LEU A 91 -3.79 2.74 -0.70
C LEU A 91 -2.65 3.70 -0.37
N ASP A 92 -1.44 3.15 -0.27
CA ASP A 92 -0.26 3.83 0.24
C ASP A 92 0.51 4.60 -0.85
N SER A 93 -0.16 5.50 -1.55
CA SER A 93 0.52 6.47 -2.41
C SER A 93 1.38 7.45 -1.61
N GLY A 94 1.01 7.73 -0.36
CA GLY A 94 1.83 8.42 0.62
C GLY A 94 2.32 7.46 1.69
N ARG A 95 3.12 7.96 2.62
CA ARG A 95 3.65 7.15 3.72
C ARG A 95 2.53 6.78 4.69
N VAL A 96 2.47 5.50 5.05
CA VAL A 96 1.56 4.97 6.06
C VAL A 96 2.37 4.30 7.15
N THR A 97 2.19 4.73 8.38
CA THR A 97 2.83 4.10 9.55
C THR A 97 1.75 3.62 10.50
N ILE A 98 1.74 2.33 10.77
CA ILE A 98 0.80 1.73 11.73
C ILE A 98 1.61 1.35 12.97
N GLY A 99 1.29 2.00 14.08
CA GLY A 99 2.05 1.87 15.32
C GLY A 99 1.87 0.55 16.03
N GLU A 100 2.80 0.26 16.92
CA GLU A 100 2.84 -0.97 17.71
C GLU A 100 1.50 -1.27 18.38
N GLY A 101 1.08 -2.51 18.31
CA GLY A 101 -0.13 -3.00 18.99
C GLY A 101 -1.43 -2.63 18.32
N THR A 102 -1.40 -1.94 17.17
CA THR A 102 -2.62 -1.56 16.46
C THR A 102 -3.31 -2.77 15.85
N MET A 103 -4.62 -2.83 16.03
CA MET A 103 -5.46 -3.87 15.44
C MET A 103 -6.50 -3.22 14.54
N LEU A 104 -6.50 -3.56 13.26
CA LEU A 104 -7.52 -3.10 12.32
C LEU A 104 -8.58 -4.18 12.17
N GLY A 105 -9.85 -3.79 12.31
CA GLY A 105 -10.99 -4.68 12.12
C GLY A 105 -11.17 -5.07 10.65
N PRO A 106 -12.15 -5.96 10.37
CA PRO A 106 -12.40 -6.38 8.99
C PRO A 106 -12.73 -5.20 8.08
N SER A 107 -12.20 -5.24 6.86
CA SER A 107 -12.50 -4.27 5.80
C SER A 107 -12.16 -2.82 6.13
N VAL A 108 -11.22 -2.57 7.02
CA VAL A 108 -10.72 -1.22 7.27
C VAL A 108 -9.95 -0.75 6.04
N GLN A 109 -10.17 0.52 5.65
CA GLN A 109 -9.58 1.10 4.46
C GLN A 109 -8.81 2.37 4.83
N ILE A 110 -7.57 2.46 4.35
CA ILE A 110 -6.71 3.62 4.53
C ILE A 110 -6.37 4.18 3.16
N TYR A 111 -6.75 5.42 2.91
CA TYR A 111 -6.54 6.08 1.62
C TYR A 111 -5.61 7.26 1.77
N CYS A 112 -4.52 7.26 1.01
CA CYS A 112 -3.54 8.36 0.98
C CYS A 112 -3.65 9.22 -0.26
N ALA A 113 -4.46 8.84 -1.25
CA ALA A 113 -4.60 9.55 -2.51
C ALA A 113 -6.04 9.92 -2.79
N GLU A 114 -6.24 11.08 -3.42
CA GLU A 114 -7.54 11.48 -3.93
C GLU A 114 -7.40 11.98 -5.36
N HIS A 115 -8.47 11.87 -6.15
CA HIS A 115 -8.50 12.40 -7.51
C HIS A 115 -8.67 13.91 -7.47
N HIS A 116 -8.08 14.58 -8.47
CA HIS A 116 -8.26 16.02 -8.62
C HIS A 116 -9.74 16.35 -8.82
N LYS A 117 -10.21 17.43 -8.18
CA LYS A 117 -11.61 17.85 -8.28
C LYS A 117 -11.92 18.44 -9.67
N ASP A 118 -10.93 19.04 -10.33
CA ASP A 118 -11.06 19.51 -11.71
C ASP A 118 -11.12 18.32 -12.66
N ALA A 119 -12.18 18.24 -13.49
CA ALA A 119 -12.40 17.10 -14.37
C ALA A 119 -11.30 16.94 -15.42
N VAL A 120 -10.71 18.03 -15.92
CA VAL A 120 -9.63 17.97 -16.90
C VAL A 120 -8.37 17.39 -16.27
N LEU A 121 -7.99 17.89 -15.10
CA LEU A 121 -6.81 17.39 -14.37
C LEU A 121 -7.02 15.96 -13.91
N ARG A 122 -8.23 15.58 -13.49
CA ARG A 122 -8.56 14.21 -13.15
C ARG A 122 -8.43 13.29 -14.36
N GLY A 123 -8.85 13.75 -15.53
CA GLY A 123 -8.70 13.00 -16.79
C GLY A 123 -7.23 12.80 -17.18
N GLN A 124 -6.30 13.59 -16.64
CA GLN A 124 -4.85 13.40 -16.77
C GLN A 124 -4.29 12.44 -15.71
N ALA A 125 -5.17 11.81 -14.94
CA ALA A 125 -4.83 10.89 -13.84
C ALA A 125 -3.93 11.51 -12.78
N SER A 126 -4.12 12.80 -12.47
CA SER A 126 -3.39 13.50 -11.43
C SER A 126 -3.97 13.18 -10.05
N LYS A 127 -3.10 12.91 -9.08
CA LYS A 127 -3.47 12.58 -7.70
C LYS A 127 -2.59 13.30 -6.70
N SER A 128 -3.10 13.49 -5.49
CA SER A 128 -2.29 13.88 -4.34
C SER A 128 -2.65 13.00 -3.16
N PRO A 129 -1.75 12.85 -2.17
CA PRO A 129 -2.08 12.16 -0.92
C PRO A 129 -3.22 12.87 -0.19
N ALA A 130 -4.07 12.10 0.48
CA ALA A 130 -5.08 12.64 1.38
C ALA A 130 -4.39 13.28 2.59
N ARG A 131 -4.90 14.42 3.05
CA ARG A 131 -4.35 15.14 4.20
C ARG A 131 -5.01 14.70 5.49
#